data_08559bb18cfbde707821328a20ed3236
#
_entry.id   08559bb18cfbde707821328a20ed3236
#
_cell.length_a   1.000
_cell.length_b   1.000
_cell.length_c   1.000
_cell.angle_alpha   90.00
_cell.angle_beta   90.00
_cell.angle_gamma   90.00
#
_symmetry.space_group_name_H-M   'P 1'
#
loop_
_entity.id
_entity.type
_entity.pdbx_description
1 polymer ?
#
loop_
_entity_poly.entity_id
_entity_poly.type
_entity_poly.pdbx_seq_one_letter_code
_entity_poly.pdbx_strand_id
1 'polypeptide(L)'
;MHNKLIAAFFLLQFITGFTVTNAQKPTEMPEIWKIKLNHDFDNTGIFGDILYGNNDKNFSVIKATDGGVVWSSRFKDIFEKINKVDLLFEVKDADVVFLFDKKFGKDQLVVADLSTGKMLWHTDKYQNIEELDQVFYVPEIEAFGIITDKALSIVEARTGKELWTTEKWNTPVAKYLIDRDENTMTLINMPRTFLGSLFKGFKNQMMKLNTKTGEVIWENTFSGTAQKKVLTGKPVVGLKTTGGKLFLQFNGLQVYDYKSGTPLWKAHFEAEFDNVVGRIKGGGKAVKKGVYGCVAEPVFDGDFIYVIDMKSRSQQYLKKYEVNTGKLVWTSPEISDAKVLPGLVKMNDMIVLQVGGAVEVQAVTVKTIGNSTITRRQKYYQNVGPYNVQAFNTSDGKQVWQSEKFKKGITNIFGSDDNLVVCSGKELYNLDYKTGAEKYTVALGDDDIKLAEKIISSSVVESDAVNKGNVIIIGERGVSCHSITTGAKLWSQKIKDADFNGIYGKIAFYEKENGDVIAIDVNSGKATFCDARKDSKTEYSEDGNYLYLFEKKNVSKLKTN
;
A
#
# COMPACT_ATOMS: atom_id res chain seq x y z
N MET A 1 -21.19 16.30 66.49
CA MET A 1 -21.89 16.34 65.22
C MET A 1 -21.23 17.33 64.23
N HIS A 2 -19.91 17.24 63.96
CA HIS A 2 -19.26 18.25 63.10
C HIS A 2 -18.21 17.70 62.13
N ASN A 3 -18.15 16.38 61.96
CA ASN A 3 -17.12 15.77 61.11
C ASN A 3 -17.63 14.91 59.92
N LYS A 4 -18.85 15.17 59.41
CA LYS A 4 -19.39 14.46 58.25
C LYS A 4 -19.73 15.34 57.04
N LEU A 5 -19.36 16.63 57.04
CA LEU A 5 -19.70 17.55 55.95
C LEU A 5 -18.50 17.98 55.08
N ILE A 6 -17.28 17.50 55.36
CA ILE A 6 -16.07 17.86 54.59
C ILE A 6 -15.71 16.80 53.54
N ALA A 7 -16.23 15.56 53.65
CA ALA A 7 -15.95 14.49 52.66
C ALA A 7 -16.80 14.54 51.38
N ALA A 8 -17.88 15.34 51.37
CA ALA A 8 -18.77 15.46 50.21
C ALA A 8 -18.36 16.57 49.21
N PHE A 9 -17.44 17.47 49.59
CA PHE A 9 -17.02 18.59 48.74
C PHE A 9 -15.77 18.32 47.89
N PHE A 10 -15.04 17.23 48.14
CA PHE A 10 -13.85 16.85 47.34
C PHE A 10 -14.12 15.81 46.24
N LEU A 11 -15.34 15.31 46.14
CA LEU A 11 -15.71 14.34 45.06
C LEU A 11 -16.43 15.00 43.88
N LEU A 12 -16.59 16.32 43.86
CA LEU A 12 -17.34 17.03 42.81
C LEU A 12 -16.48 17.94 41.92
N GLN A 13 -15.15 17.83 41.94
CA GLN A 13 -14.26 18.70 41.17
C GLN A 13 -13.37 17.95 40.15
N PHE A 14 -13.66 16.71 39.82
CA PHE A 14 -12.92 15.99 38.73
C PHE A 14 -13.85 15.44 37.64
N ILE A 15 -15.01 16.06 37.43
CA ILE A 15 -15.71 15.95 36.18
C ILE A 15 -15.40 17.21 35.36
N THR A 16 -14.14 17.40 34.98
CA THR A 16 -13.84 18.24 33.83
C THR A 16 -14.39 17.47 32.64
N GLY A 17 -15.57 17.92 32.22
CA GLY A 17 -16.23 17.36 31.06
C GLY A 17 -15.30 17.41 29.86
N PHE A 18 -14.81 16.24 29.41
CA PHE A 18 -14.40 16.09 28.04
C PHE A 18 -15.67 16.32 27.22
N THR A 19 -15.83 17.52 26.71
CA THR A 19 -16.85 17.81 25.72
C THR A 19 -16.46 17.00 24.47
N VAL A 20 -17.11 15.86 24.28
CA VAL A 20 -17.09 15.19 22.98
C VAL A 20 -17.57 16.23 21.98
N THR A 21 -16.68 16.71 21.14
CA THR A 21 -17.06 17.60 20.05
C THR A 21 -17.96 16.79 19.11
N ASN A 22 -19.26 17.07 19.17
CA ASN A 22 -20.20 16.50 18.21
C ASN A 22 -19.73 16.83 16.79
N ALA A 23 -19.93 15.89 15.88
CA ALA A 23 -19.62 16.07 14.46
C ALA A 23 -20.13 17.43 13.96
N GLN A 24 -19.22 18.35 13.70
CA GLN A 24 -19.57 19.60 13.05
C GLN A 24 -19.95 19.31 11.62
N LYS A 25 -20.99 19.97 11.12
CA LYS A 25 -21.36 19.86 9.70
C LYS A 25 -20.13 20.27 8.86
N PRO A 26 -19.71 19.46 7.86
CA PRO A 26 -18.62 19.83 6.99
C PRO A 26 -18.83 21.20 6.36
N THR A 27 -17.79 22.01 6.30
CA THR A 27 -17.80 23.31 5.60
C THR A 27 -17.24 23.14 4.20
N GLU A 28 -17.69 23.97 3.26
CA GLU A 28 -17.18 23.95 1.88
C GLU A 28 -15.68 24.31 1.87
N MET A 29 -14.92 23.62 1.02
CA MET A 29 -13.50 23.90 0.79
C MET A 29 -13.33 25.22 0.05
N PRO A 30 -12.58 26.22 0.58
CA PRO A 30 -12.32 27.46 -0.13
C PRO A 30 -11.54 27.23 -1.43
N GLU A 31 -12.00 27.80 -2.55
CA GLU A 31 -11.27 27.83 -3.80
C GLU A 31 -10.14 28.89 -3.72
N ILE A 32 -8.91 28.47 -3.99
CA ILE A 32 -7.72 29.33 -4.02
C ILE A 32 -7.51 29.93 -5.39
N TRP A 33 -7.57 29.06 -6.42
CA TRP A 33 -7.53 29.48 -7.81
C TRP A 33 -8.27 28.47 -8.69
N LYS A 34 -8.70 28.97 -9.85
CA LYS A 34 -9.33 28.18 -10.91
C LYS A 34 -8.86 28.64 -12.26
N ILE A 35 -8.52 27.68 -13.12
CA ILE A 35 -8.13 27.94 -14.50
C ILE A 35 -8.95 27.08 -15.44
N LYS A 36 -8.97 27.48 -16.73
CA LYS A 36 -9.61 26.73 -17.79
C LYS A 36 -8.60 26.40 -18.87
N LEU A 37 -8.49 25.13 -19.23
CA LEU A 37 -7.68 24.65 -20.34
C LEU A 37 -8.49 24.40 -21.59
N ASN A 38 -7.82 24.03 -22.69
CA ASN A 38 -8.47 23.78 -23.96
C ASN A 38 -9.03 22.36 -24.13
N HIS A 39 -8.65 21.44 -23.22
CA HIS A 39 -9.03 20.03 -23.28
C HIS A 39 -9.53 19.54 -21.90
N ASP A 40 -10.22 18.43 -21.90
CA ASP A 40 -10.62 17.64 -20.75
C ASP A 40 -9.52 16.64 -20.34
N PHE A 41 -9.75 15.89 -19.27
CA PHE A 41 -8.74 15.06 -18.63
C PHE A 41 -9.20 13.62 -18.48
N ASP A 42 -8.43 12.68 -19.05
CA ASP A 42 -8.57 11.25 -18.80
C ASP A 42 -7.68 10.81 -17.63
N ASN A 43 -6.46 11.36 -17.57
CA ASN A 43 -5.52 11.12 -16.49
C ASN A 43 -4.98 12.43 -15.94
N THR A 44 -4.64 12.42 -14.65
CA THR A 44 -4.07 13.55 -13.92
C THR A 44 -2.99 13.06 -12.99
N GLY A 45 -2.17 13.96 -12.49
CA GLY A 45 -1.19 13.69 -11.46
C GLY A 45 -0.58 14.95 -10.87
N ILE A 46 0.14 14.77 -9.77
CA ILE A 46 0.85 15.83 -9.07
C ILE A 46 2.28 15.40 -8.73
N PHE A 47 3.20 16.31 -8.92
CA PHE A 47 4.57 16.19 -8.44
C PHE A 47 4.98 17.46 -7.72
N GLY A 48 5.05 17.44 -6.40
CA GLY A 48 5.44 18.61 -5.63
C GLY A 48 4.61 19.84 -6.03
N ASP A 49 5.21 20.77 -6.75
CA ASP A 49 4.59 22.01 -7.21
C ASP A 49 4.07 22.00 -8.67
N ILE A 50 4.11 20.85 -9.33
CA ILE A 50 3.62 20.67 -10.70
C ILE A 50 2.40 19.75 -10.73
N LEU A 51 1.37 20.19 -11.41
CA LEU A 51 0.21 19.39 -11.81
C LEU A 51 0.31 19.08 -13.28
N TYR A 52 -0.16 17.91 -13.68
CA TYR A 52 -0.36 17.61 -15.08
C TYR A 52 -1.73 16.99 -15.33
N GLY A 53 -2.20 17.15 -16.54
CA GLY A 53 -3.41 16.48 -16.98
C GLY A 53 -3.37 16.23 -18.47
N ASN A 54 -3.85 15.06 -18.90
CA ASN A 54 -3.88 14.69 -20.30
C ASN A 54 -5.18 13.99 -20.69
N ASN A 55 -5.46 14.01 -21.97
CA ASN A 55 -6.35 13.07 -22.62
C ASN A 55 -5.60 12.34 -23.75
N ASP A 56 -6.31 11.64 -24.64
CA ASP A 56 -5.72 10.88 -25.73
C ASP A 56 -4.90 11.74 -26.74
N LYS A 57 -5.10 13.07 -26.75
CA LYS A 57 -4.51 13.99 -27.74
C LYS A 57 -3.68 15.12 -27.16
N ASN A 58 -3.92 15.49 -25.92
CA ASN A 58 -3.37 16.70 -25.31
C ASN A 58 -2.69 16.41 -23.99
N PHE A 59 -1.68 17.20 -23.67
CA PHE A 59 -1.00 17.20 -22.40
C PHE A 59 -0.79 18.64 -21.92
N SER A 60 -1.02 18.88 -20.63
CA SER A 60 -0.82 20.18 -20.00
C SER A 60 -0.06 20.04 -18.69
N VAL A 61 0.85 20.96 -18.45
CA VAL A 61 1.62 21.11 -17.22
C VAL A 61 1.30 22.46 -16.60
N ILE A 62 0.98 22.45 -15.30
CA ILE A 62 0.43 23.59 -14.56
C ILE A 62 1.20 23.70 -13.25
N LYS A 63 1.48 24.92 -12.80
CA LYS A 63 2.03 25.16 -11.46
C LYS A 63 0.95 24.95 -10.41
N ALA A 64 1.21 24.08 -9.44
CA ALA A 64 0.31 23.83 -8.33
C ALA A 64 0.18 25.03 -7.37
N THR A 65 1.14 25.95 -7.39
CA THR A 65 1.15 27.14 -6.54
C THR A 65 0.07 28.14 -6.93
N ASP A 66 -0.01 28.54 -8.19
CA ASP A 66 -0.80 29.66 -8.69
C ASP A 66 -1.71 29.35 -9.88
N GLY A 67 -1.67 28.10 -10.39
CA GLY A 67 -2.44 27.70 -11.58
C GLY A 67 -1.82 28.18 -12.90
N GLY A 68 -0.63 28.75 -12.89
CA GLY A 68 0.07 29.18 -14.09
C GLY A 68 0.32 28.01 -15.04
N VAL A 69 -0.14 28.10 -16.28
CA VAL A 69 0.12 27.08 -17.32
C VAL A 69 1.59 27.16 -17.72
N VAL A 70 2.37 26.14 -17.42
CA VAL A 70 3.78 26.04 -17.84
C VAL A 70 3.84 25.82 -19.34
N TRP A 71 3.09 24.82 -19.82
CA TRP A 71 2.84 24.58 -21.24
C TRP A 71 1.60 23.70 -21.43
N SER A 72 1.03 23.78 -22.62
CA SER A 72 -0.11 22.96 -23.02
C SER A 72 -0.03 22.71 -24.51
N SER A 73 0.05 21.46 -24.94
CA SER A 73 0.24 21.08 -26.34
C SER A 73 -0.54 19.83 -26.70
N ARG A 74 -0.86 19.69 -28.00
CA ARG A 74 -1.25 18.38 -28.49
C ARG A 74 -0.02 17.50 -28.62
N PHE A 75 -0.15 16.21 -28.38
CA PHE A 75 0.96 15.26 -28.58
C PHE A 75 1.57 15.34 -29.98
N LYS A 76 0.72 15.57 -30.99
CA LYS A 76 1.14 15.78 -32.39
C LYS A 76 2.02 17.01 -32.61
N ASP A 77 1.89 18.03 -31.77
CA ASP A 77 2.73 19.24 -31.84
C ASP A 77 4.08 19.01 -31.15
N ILE A 78 4.17 18.03 -30.24
CA ILE A 78 5.43 17.55 -29.64
C ILE A 78 6.18 16.69 -30.65
N PHE A 79 5.47 15.77 -31.30
CA PHE A 79 6.03 14.90 -32.35
C PHE A 79 4.97 14.51 -33.37
N GLU A 80 5.18 14.86 -34.64
CA GLU A 80 4.19 14.74 -35.73
C GLU A 80 3.65 13.32 -35.98
N LYS A 81 4.43 12.30 -35.66
CA LYS A 81 4.05 10.88 -35.84
C LYS A 81 3.21 10.30 -34.70
N ILE A 82 3.10 10.97 -33.56
CA ILE A 82 2.20 10.56 -32.49
C ILE A 82 0.81 11.12 -32.74
N ASN A 83 -0.20 10.25 -32.79
CA ASN A 83 -1.60 10.68 -32.90
C ASN A 83 -2.35 10.64 -31.58
N LYS A 84 -2.04 9.63 -30.76
CA LYS A 84 -2.57 9.46 -29.40
C LYS A 84 -1.46 8.88 -28.51
N VAL A 85 -1.63 8.99 -27.21
CA VAL A 85 -0.72 8.38 -26.23
C VAL A 85 -1.49 7.30 -25.48
N ASP A 86 -1.03 6.07 -25.60
CA ASP A 86 -1.61 4.91 -24.91
C ASP A 86 -0.95 4.69 -23.54
N LEU A 87 0.34 5.02 -23.41
CA LEU A 87 1.07 4.96 -22.14
C LEU A 87 1.83 6.27 -21.93
N LEU A 88 1.72 6.80 -20.75
CA LEU A 88 2.40 8.02 -20.30
C LEU A 88 3.06 7.74 -18.96
N PHE A 89 4.34 8.12 -18.85
CA PHE A 89 5.13 7.94 -17.65
C PHE A 89 5.99 9.17 -17.40
N GLU A 90 5.72 9.86 -16.30
CA GLU A 90 6.45 11.06 -15.91
C GLU A 90 7.59 10.69 -14.96
N VAL A 91 8.73 11.31 -15.15
CA VAL A 91 9.89 11.16 -14.28
C VAL A 91 10.39 12.53 -13.88
N LYS A 92 9.98 12.98 -12.71
CA LYS A 92 10.34 14.28 -12.15
C LYS A 92 11.85 14.42 -11.97
N ASP A 93 12.52 13.41 -11.42
CA ASP A 93 13.96 13.46 -11.14
C ASP A 93 14.83 13.66 -12.39
N ALA A 94 14.32 13.23 -13.55
CA ALA A 94 14.95 13.43 -14.84
C ALA A 94 14.37 14.62 -15.63
N ASP A 95 13.32 15.26 -15.12
CA ASP A 95 12.56 16.30 -15.79
C ASP A 95 12.09 15.88 -17.20
N VAL A 96 11.55 14.67 -17.32
CA VAL A 96 11.07 14.12 -18.60
C VAL A 96 9.71 13.47 -18.48
N VAL A 97 9.01 13.42 -19.61
CA VAL A 97 7.81 12.62 -19.82
C VAL A 97 8.03 11.63 -20.95
N PHE A 98 7.72 10.37 -20.67
CA PHE A 98 7.78 9.25 -21.59
C PHE A 98 6.39 9.07 -22.21
N LEU A 99 6.28 9.13 -23.52
CA LEU A 99 5.05 9.06 -24.30
C LEU A 99 5.14 7.86 -25.26
N PHE A 100 4.16 6.99 -25.21
CA PHE A 100 4.12 5.81 -26.08
C PHE A 100 2.80 5.69 -26.82
N ASP A 101 2.87 5.70 -28.17
CA ASP A 101 1.74 5.52 -29.09
C ASP A 101 1.80 4.11 -29.69
N LYS A 102 0.83 3.26 -29.36
CA LYS A 102 0.73 1.89 -29.86
C LYS A 102 0.15 1.86 -31.26
N LYS A 103 0.97 1.43 -32.22
CA LYS A 103 0.54 1.20 -33.60
C LYS A 103 1.08 -0.13 -34.06
N PHE A 104 0.25 -1.07 -34.42
CA PHE A 104 0.66 -2.40 -34.80
C PHE A 104 1.89 -2.41 -35.72
N GLY A 105 3.03 -2.86 -35.20
CA GLY A 105 4.33 -2.91 -35.88
C GLY A 105 4.97 -1.55 -36.20
N LYS A 106 4.43 -0.45 -35.64
CA LYS A 106 4.91 0.93 -35.82
C LYS A 106 4.79 1.76 -34.57
N ASP A 107 4.90 1.14 -33.41
CA ASP A 107 4.86 1.83 -32.13
C ASP A 107 5.89 2.95 -32.07
N GLN A 108 5.52 4.09 -31.50
CA GLN A 108 6.37 5.25 -31.38
C GLN A 108 6.59 5.59 -29.92
N LEU A 109 7.84 5.65 -29.50
CA LEU A 109 8.27 6.17 -28.22
C LEU A 109 8.84 7.57 -28.40
N VAL A 110 8.35 8.50 -27.61
CA VAL A 110 8.87 9.87 -27.54
C VAL A 110 9.15 10.22 -26.08
N VAL A 111 10.27 10.84 -25.85
CA VAL A 111 10.58 11.47 -24.57
C VAL A 111 10.67 12.97 -24.76
N ALA A 112 9.90 13.69 -23.97
CA ALA A 112 9.88 15.14 -23.96
C ALA A 112 10.33 15.68 -22.61
N ASP A 113 10.85 16.88 -22.63
CA ASP A 113 11.21 17.64 -21.44
C ASP A 113 9.94 18.08 -20.71
N LEU A 114 9.79 17.73 -19.45
CA LEU A 114 8.57 17.97 -18.67
C LEU A 114 8.36 19.46 -18.38
N SER A 115 9.44 20.20 -18.17
CA SER A 115 9.38 21.65 -17.89
C SER A 115 9.04 22.49 -19.12
N THR A 116 9.40 22.05 -20.33
CA THR A 116 9.22 22.86 -21.54
C THR A 116 8.28 22.28 -22.59
N GLY A 117 7.93 21.00 -22.49
CA GLY A 117 7.14 20.28 -23.48
C GLY A 117 7.86 19.99 -24.79
N LYS A 118 9.16 20.27 -24.89
CA LYS A 118 9.94 20.03 -26.11
C LYS A 118 10.38 18.58 -26.20
N MET A 119 10.28 18.00 -27.39
CA MET A 119 10.82 16.68 -27.66
C MET A 119 12.34 16.66 -27.42
N LEU A 120 12.83 15.72 -26.64
CA LEU A 120 14.24 15.45 -26.43
C LEU A 120 14.74 14.42 -27.45
N TRP A 121 14.05 13.29 -27.55
CA TRP A 121 14.35 12.23 -28.51
C TRP A 121 13.13 11.36 -28.79
N HIS A 122 13.21 10.56 -29.84
CA HIS A 122 12.19 9.58 -30.21
C HIS A 122 12.81 8.31 -30.82
N THR A 123 12.05 7.23 -30.81
CA THR A 123 12.46 5.97 -31.45
C THR A 123 11.24 5.09 -31.77
N ASP A 124 11.36 4.25 -32.76
CA ASP A 124 10.44 3.17 -33.09
C ASP A 124 11.05 1.77 -32.81
N LYS A 125 12.20 1.73 -32.14
CA LYS A 125 12.91 0.49 -31.83
C LYS A 125 12.15 -0.40 -30.85
N TYR A 126 11.47 0.19 -29.85
CA TYR A 126 10.81 -0.55 -28.79
C TYR A 126 9.34 -0.79 -29.16
N GLN A 127 9.00 -2.05 -29.39
CA GLN A 127 7.68 -2.48 -29.82
C GLN A 127 7.03 -3.33 -28.74
N ASN A 128 5.68 -3.41 -28.75
CA ASN A 128 4.91 -4.27 -27.86
C ASN A 128 5.05 -3.96 -26.37
N ILE A 129 5.18 -2.69 -26.02
CA ILE A 129 5.03 -2.22 -24.64
C ILE A 129 3.52 -2.14 -24.35
N GLU A 130 3.01 -3.06 -23.55
CA GLU A 130 1.57 -3.16 -23.28
C GLU A 130 1.13 -2.43 -22.01
N GLU A 131 2.01 -2.36 -21.02
CA GLU A 131 1.71 -1.85 -19.68
C GLU A 131 2.88 -1.02 -19.12
N LEU A 132 2.58 -0.07 -18.23
CA LEU A 132 3.60 0.78 -17.60
C LEU A 132 4.61 0.02 -16.74
N ASP A 133 4.28 -1.19 -16.28
CA ASP A 133 5.21 -2.04 -15.52
C ASP A 133 6.36 -2.64 -16.37
N GLN A 134 6.34 -2.38 -17.68
CA GLN A 134 7.43 -2.69 -18.60
C GLN A 134 8.43 -1.54 -18.75
N VAL A 135 8.14 -0.37 -18.14
CA VAL A 135 9.04 0.78 -18.13
C VAL A 135 9.29 1.18 -16.67
N PHE A 136 10.54 1.38 -16.31
CA PHE A 136 10.92 1.86 -15.00
C PHE A 136 12.10 2.84 -15.12
N TYR A 137 12.20 3.74 -14.17
CA TYR A 137 13.30 4.68 -14.11
C TYR A 137 14.31 4.26 -13.03
N VAL A 138 15.57 4.40 -13.34
CA VAL A 138 16.70 4.09 -12.46
C VAL A 138 17.44 5.38 -12.16
N PRO A 139 17.11 6.07 -11.04
CA PRO A 139 17.67 7.40 -10.73
C PRO A 139 19.19 7.41 -10.64
N GLU A 140 19.76 6.33 -10.13
CA GLU A 140 21.19 6.22 -9.87
C GLU A 140 22.06 6.25 -11.13
N ILE A 141 21.48 5.95 -12.29
CA ILE A 141 22.15 5.99 -13.59
C ILE A 141 21.42 6.88 -14.60
N GLU A 142 20.40 7.63 -14.14
CA GLU A 142 19.58 8.54 -14.95
C GLU A 142 19.05 7.90 -16.24
N ALA A 143 18.58 6.66 -16.15
CA ALA A 143 18.19 5.87 -17.31
C ALA A 143 16.83 5.20 -17.15
N PHE A 144 16.17 4.95 -18.29
CA PHE A 144 15.01 4.08 -18.37
C PHE A 144 15.43 2.63 -18.55
N GLY A 145 14.78 1.72 -17.80
CA GLY A 145 14.70 0.33 -18.17
C GLY A 145 13.44 0.12 -19.03
N ILE A 146 13.62 -0.33 -20.25
CA ILE A 146 12.54 -0.61 -21.19
C ILE A 146 12.52 -2.10 -21.49
N ILE A 147 11.39 -2.75 -21.18
CA ILE A 147 11.23 -4.19 -21.32
C ILE A 147 10.27 -4.47 -22.48
N THR A 148 10.77 -5.19 -23.44
CA THR A 148 9.97 -5.75 -24.54
C THR A 148 9.74 -7.24 -24.33
N ASP A 149 9.02 -7.89 -25.22
CA ASP A 149 8.86 -9.35 -25.25
C ASP A 149 10.19 -10.11 -25.49
N LYS A 150 11.25 -9.41 -25.90
CA LYS A 150 12.54 -9.98 -26.25
C LYS A 150 13.65 -9.66 -25.27
N ALA A 151 13.68 -8.43 -24.73
CA ALA A 151 14.85 -7.95 -24.00
C ALA A 151 14.52 -6.80 -23.03
N LEU A 152 15.42 -6.59 -22.08
CA LEU A 152 15.56 -5.37 -21.29
C LEU A 152 16.64 -4.50 -21.93
N SER A 153 16.30 -3.26 -22.27
CA SER A 153 17.24 -2.22 -22.67
C SER A 153 17.33 -1.14 -21.59
N ILE A 154 18.53 -0.69 -21.31
CA ILE A 154 18.79 0.51 -20.47
C ILE A 154 19.15 1.67 -21.38
N VAL A 155 18.39 2.76 -21.26
CA VAL A 155 18.44 3.91 -22.15
C VAL A 155 18.54 5.18 -21.33
N GLU A 156 19.55 5.99 -21.59
CA GLU A 156 19.74 7.28 -20.92
C GLU A 156 18.50 8.17 -21.10
N ALA A 157 17.95 8.71 -20.00
CA ALA A 157 16.61 9.28 -20.00
C ALA A 157 16.48 10.53 -20.89
N ARG A 158 17.48 11.40 -20.92
CA ARG A 158 17.40 12.67 -21.65
C ARG A 158 17.95 12.62 -23.08
N THR A 159 18.80 11.65 -23.42
CA THR A 159 19.43 11.58 -24.74
C THR A 159 18.91 10.46 -25.62
N GLY A 160 18.28 9.45 -25.03
CA GLY A 160 17.84 8.25 -25.74
C GLY A 160 18.98 7.31 -26.14
N LYS A 161 20.19 7.56 -25.65
CA LYS A 161 21.35 6.71 -25.92
C LYS A 161 21.14 5.38 -25.19
N GLU A 162 21.14 4.27 -25.94
CA GLU A 162 21.13 2.95 -25.35
C GLU A 162 22.50 2.67 -24.72
N LEU A 163 22.48 2.39 -23.41
CA LEU A 163 23.67 2.03 -22.66
C LEU A 163 24.03 0.56 -22.88
N TRP A 164 23.03 -0.30 -22.79
CA TRP A 164 23.13 -1.73 -23.06
C TRP A 164 21.76 -2.42 -23.19
N THR A 165 21.76 -3.63 -23.73
CA THR A 165 20.57 -4.49 -23.87
C THR A 165 20.91 -5.92 -23.50
N THR A 166 19.99 -6.63 -22.84
CA THR A 166 20.12 -8.05 -22.53
C THR A 166 18.83 -8.82 -22.85
N GLU A 167 18.95 -9.93 -23.59
CA GLU A 167 17.83 -10.85 -23.87
C GLU A 167 17.51 -11.79 -22.70
N LYS A 168 18.38 -11.83 -21.69
CA LYS A 168 18.18 -12.69 -20.51
C LYS A 168 17.06 -12.23 -19.60
N TRP A 169 16.57 -10.99 -19.80
CA TRP A 169 15.46 -10.43 -19.05
C TRP A 169 14.41 -9.84 -20.00
N ASN A 170 13.20 -10.39 -19.95
CA ASN A 170 12.09 -9.97 -20.82
C ASN A 170 10.75 -9.93 -20.07
N THR A 171 10.79 -9.74 -18.75
CA THR A 171 9.60 -9.71 -17.87
C THR A 171 9.55 -8.43 -17.07
N PRO A 172 8.36 -7.89 -16.76
CA PRO A 172 8.23 -6.69 -15.95
C PRO A 172 8.98 -6.76 -14.62
N VAL A 173 9.57 -5.64 -14.19
CA VAL A 173 10.34 -5.53 -12.95
C VAL A 173 9.40 -5.15 -11.81
N ALA A 174 9.35 -5.98 -10.77
CA ALA A 174 8.60 -5.67 -9.55
C ALA A 174 9.37 -4.76 -8.61
N LYS A 175 10.65 -5.06 -8.45
CA LYS A 175 11.60 -4.30 -7.64
C LYS A 175 12.98 -4.42 -8.21
N TYR A 176 13.77 -3.40 -7.99
CA TYR A 176 15.21 -3.44 -8.25
C TYR A 176 15.98 -2.81 -7.08
N LEU A 177 17.24 -3.12 -7.02
CA LEU A 177 18.19 -2.60 -6.04
C LEU A 177 19.49 -2.29 -6.74
N ILE A 178 20.00 -1.07 -6.56
CA ILE A 178 21.27 -0.63 -7.11
C ILE A 178 22.32 -0.63 -6.00
N ASP A 179 23.45 -1.22 -6.29
CA ASP A 179 24.65 -1.14 -5.49
C ASP A 179 25.66 -0.28 -6.24
N ARG A 180 25.81 0.96 -5.77
CA ARG A 180 26.69 1.96 -6.42
C ARG A 180 28.17 1.62 -6.27
N ASP A 181 28.53 1.01 -5.15
CA ASP A 181 29.94 0.68 -4.85
C ASP A 181 30.43 -0.44 -5.78
N GLU A 182 29.59 -1.43 -6.01
CA GLU A 182 29.89 -2.54 -6.91
C GLU A 182 29.49 -2.27 -8.38
N ASN A 183 28.81 -1.16 -8.70
CA ASN A 183 28.17 -0.89 -10.00
C ASN A 183 27.28 -2.05 -10.46
N THR A 184 26.41 -2.54 -9.57
CA THR A 184 25.52 -3.65 -9.89
C THR A 184 24.06 -3.30 -9.65
N MET A 185 23.18 -3.97 -10.39
CA MET A 185 21.75 -3.89 -10.25
C MET A 185 21.18 -5.28 -10.04
N THR A 186 20.33 -5.44 -9.02
CA THR A 186 19.59 -6.68 -8.79
C THR A 186 18.13 -6.44 -9.14
N LEU A 187 17.60 -7.23 -10.05
CA LEU A 187 16.22 -7.19 -10.52
C LEU A 187 15.45 -8.38 -9.98
N ILE A 188 14.21 -8.17 -9.63
CA ILE A 188 13.22 -9.23 -9.42
C ILE A 188 11.99 -8.96 -10.27
N ASN A 189 11.46 -10.00 -10.90
CA ASN A 189 10.18 -9.89 -11.58
C ASN A 189 9.03 -10.10 -10.60
N MET A 190 7.88 -9.53 -10.91
CA MET A 190 6.65 -9.85 -10.22
C MET A 190 5.89 -10.89 -11.03
N PRO A 191 5.55 -12.05 -10.45
CA PRO A 191 4.61 -12.91 -11.11
C PRO A 191 3.35 -12.07 -11.30
N ARG A 192 2.97 -11.83 -12.54
CA ARG A 192 1.68 -11.23 -12.86
C ARG A 192 0.65 -11.92 -12.00
N THR A 193 -0.34 -11.15 -11.55
CA THR A 193 -1.42 -11.65 -10.69
C THR A 193 -1.76 -13.09 -11.04
N PHE A 194 -2.14 -13.91 -10.04
CA PHE A 194 -2.55 -15.30 -10.16
C PHE A 194 -3.24 -15.71 -11.49
N LEU A 195 -3.99 -14.79 -12.13
CA LEU A 195 -4.61 -15.00 -13.43
C LEU A 195 -3.64 -14.86 -14.63
N GLY A 196 -2.66 -13.97 -14.54
CA GLY A 196 -1.67 -13.78 -15.61
C GLY A 196 -0.62 -14.90 -15.68
N SER A 197 -0.27 -15.50 -14.53
CA SER A 197 0.66 -16.64 -14.47
C SER A 197 0.14 -17.91 -15.18
N LEU A 198 -1.17 -17.95 -15.50
CA LEU A 198 -1.81 -19.08 -16.19
C LEU A 198 -1.50 -19.16 -17.68
N PHE A 199 -1.20 -18.04 -18.30
CA PHE A 199 -1.22 -17.95 -19.76
C PHE A 199 0.15 -17.90 -20.43
N LYS A 200 1.26 -17.74 -19.70
CA LYS A 200 2.59 -17.53 -20.31
C LYS A 200 3.77 -18.28 -19.67
N GLY A 201 3.59 -19.37 -18.94
CA GLY A 201 4.74 -20.18 -18.44
C GLY A 201 5.74 -19.36 -17.58
N PHE A 202 5.24 -18.41 -16.82
CA PHE A 202 6.00 -17.40 -16.12
C PHE A 202 6.87 -17.99 -15.00
N LYS A 203 8.16 -17.73 -15.03
CA LYS A 203 9.10 -18.10 -13.95
C LYS A 203 9.33 -16.91 -13.04
N ASN A 204 9.32 -17.13 -11.73
CA ASN A 204 9.83 -16.18 -10.78
C ASN A 204 11.35 -16.08 -10.96
N GLN A 205 11.82 -14.96 -11.47
CA GLN A 205 13.22 -14.73 -11.83
C GLN A 205 13.79 -13.58 -11.04
N MET A 206 15.01 -13.75 -10.58
CA MET A 206 15.84 -12.65 -10.10
C MET A 206 17.22 -12.72 -10.73
N MET A 207 17.83 -11.57 -10.92
CA MET A 207 19.08 -11.43 -11.65
C MET A 207 19.90 -10.28 -11.09
N LYS A 208 21.19 -10.51 -10.89
CA LYS A 208 22.18 -9.45 -10.63
C LYS A 208 23.02 -9.23 -11.87
N LEU A 209 23.16 -7.98 -12.27
CA LEU A 209 23.92 -7.60 -13.45
C LEU A 209 24.75 -6.33 -13.19
N ASN A 210 25.74 -6.14 -14.01
CA ASN A 210 26.55 -4.92 -14.01
C ASN A 210 25.73 -3.77 -14.63
N THR A 211 25.61 -2.64 -13.93
CA THR A 211 24.80 -1.49 -14.38
C THR A 211 25.36 -0.79 -15.62
N LYS A 212 26.68 -0.87 -15.86
CA LYS A 212 27.34 -0.21 -16.98
C LYS A 212 27.36 -1.05 -18.25
N THR A 213 27.45 -2.37 -18.11
CA THR A 213 27.66 -3.28 -19.25
C THR A 213 26.46 -4.18 -19.53
N GLY A 214 25.55 -4.37 -18.57
CA GLY A 214 24.46 -5.33 -18.67
C GLY A 214 24.90 -6.80 -18.53
N GLU A 215 26.17 -7.05 -18.22
CA GLU A 215 26.68 -8.39 -17.99
C GLU A 215 26.00 -9.02 -16.77
N VAL A 216 25.49 -10.24 -16.95
CA VAL A 216 24.82 -10.99 -15.87
C VAL A 216 25.88 -11.62 -14.96
N ILE A 217 25.86 -11.21 -13.69
CA ILE A 217 26.74 -11.74 -12.65
C ILE A 217 26.19 -13.06 -12.13
N TRP A 218 24.88 -13.09 -11.82
CA TRP A 218 24.16 -14.31 -11.47
C TRP A 218 22.67 -14.19 -11.80
N GLU A 219 22.05 -15.34 -12.01
CA GLU A 219 20.60 -15.51 -12.18
C GLU A 219 20.10 -16.59 -11.24
N ASN A 220 18.92 -16.39 -10.68
CA ASN A 220 18.25 -17.39 -9.84
C ASN A 220 16.74 -17.28 -9.94
N THR A 221 16.05 -18.21 -9.30
CA THR A 221 14.59 -18.21 -9.16
C THR A 221 14.20 -18.08 -7.71
N PHE A 222 13.01 -17.53 -7.48
CA PHE A 222 12.42 -17.49 -6.15
C PHE A 222 11.06 -18.18 -6.12
N SER A 223 10.59 -18.56 -4.94
CA SER A 223 9.33 -19.31 -4.79
C SER A 223 8.19 -18.40 -4.32
N GLY A 224 6.96 -18.80 -4.61
CA GLY A 224 5.75 -18.21 -4.05
C GLY A 224 4.96 -17.33 -5.01
N THR A 225 3.86 -16.80 -4.49
CA THR A 225 2.96 -15.86 -5.16
C THR A 225 2.88 -14.57 -4.35
N ALA A 226 2.63 -13.43 -5.00
CA ALA A 226 2.56 -12.15 -4.32
C ALA A 226 1.50 -12.14 -3.22
N GLN A 227 1.89 -11.74 -2.01
CA GLN A 227 0.98 -11.39 -0.93
C GLN A 227 0.53 -9.93 -1.10
N LYS A 228 -0.64 -9.60 -0.57
CA LYS A 228 -1.13 -8.22 -0.52
C LYS A 228 -1.48 -7.86 0.91
N LYS A 229 -1.17 -6.63 1.29
CA LYS A 229 -1.68 -6.07 2.55
C LYS A 229 -3.19 -5.91 2.44
N VAL A 230 -3.96 -6.55 3.32
CA VAL A 230 -5.42 -6.46 3.34
C VAL A 230 -5.88 -5.01 3.45
N LEU A 231 -5.21 -4.23 4.29
CA LEU A 231 -5.58 -2.85 4.57
C LEU A 231 -5.29 -1.87 3.42
N THR A 232 -4.28 -2.12 2.60
CA THR A 232 -3.87 -1.19 1.54
C THR A 232 -4.05 -1.75 0.14
N GLY A 233 -4.30 -3.07 0.00
CA GLY A 233 -4.36 -3.77 -1.29
C GLY A 233 -3.05 -3.80 -2.06
N LYS A 234 -1.95 -3.24 -1.49
CA LYS A 234 -0.63 -3.21 -2.14
C LYS A 234 0.05 -4.57 -2.06
N PRO A 235 0.72 -5.02 -3.11
CA PRO A 235 1.53 -6.23 -3.05
C PRO A 235 2.68 -6.05 -2.06
N VAL A 236 2.94 -7.11 -1.29
CA VAL A 236 4.10 -7.14 -0.39
C VAL A 236 5.28 -7.68 -1.18
N VAL A 237 6.14 -6.79 -1.62
CA VAL A 237 7.41 -7.12 -2.26
C VAL A 237 8.47 -6.23 -1.65
N GLY A 238 9.36 -6.82 -0.90
CA GLY A 238 10.50 -6.14 -0.30
C GLY A 238 11.80 -6.71 -0.84
N LEU A 239 12.76 -5.86 -1.14
CA LEU A 239 14.12 -6.23 -1.53
C LEU A 239 15.09 -5.38 -0.73
N LYS A 240 15.98 -6.01 0.01
CA LYS A 240 16.95 -5.34 0.88
C LYS A 240 18.25 -6.13 0.93
N THR A 241 19.37 -5.42 0.95
CA THR A 241 20.68 -6.00 1.22
C THR A 241 21.20 -5.54 2.58
N THR A 242 21.80 -6.46 3.31
CA THR A 242 22.53 -6.16 4.53
C THR A 242 23.45 -7.34 4.88
N GLY A 243 24.65 -7.09 5.41
CA GLY A 243 25.60 -8.12 5.80
C GLY A 243 25.96 -9.11 4.68
N GLY A 244 26.09 -8.63 3.43
CA GLY A 244 26.39 -9.47 2.27
C GLY A 244 25.24 -10.42 1.84
N LYS A 245 24.03 -10.22 2.36
CA LYS A 245 22.84 -11.02 2.05
C LYS A 245 21.77 -10.21 1.36
N LEU A 246 21.05 -10.88 0.47
CA LEU A 246 19.87 -10.36 -0.20
C LEU A 246 18.62 -10.96 0.48
N PHE A 247 17.80 -10.09 1.04
CA PHE A 247 16.51 -10.44 1.65
C PHE A 247 15.40 -10.13 0.65
N LEU A 248 14.72 -11.17 0.21
CA LEU A 248 13.52 -11.07 -0.62
C LEU A 248 12.29 -11.37 0.22
N GLN A 249 11.53 -10.33 0.51
CA GLN A 249 10.23 -10.44 1.17
C GLN A 249 9.16 -10.66 0.10
N PHE A 250 8.84 -11.90 -0.10
CA PHE A 250 7.85 -12.34 -1.07
C PHE A 250 7.33 -13.71 -0.68
N ASN A 251 6.04 -13.79 -0.34
CA ASN A 251 5.43 -15.01 0.21
C ASN A 251 6.24 -15.60 1.37
N GLY A 252 6.54 -14.76 2.35
CA GLY A 252 7.47 -15.04 3.42
C GLY A 252 8.78 -14.28 3.26
N LEU A 253 9.85 -14.90 3.71
CA LEU A 253 11.19 -14.36 3.59
C LEU A 253 12.12 -15.38 2.96
N GLN A 254 12.81 -15.00 1.90
CA GLN A 254 13.82 -15.79 1.23
C GLN A 254 15.14 -15.04 1.27
N VAL A 255 16.20 -15.71 1.65
CA VAL A 255 17.51 -15.09 1.84
C VAL A 255 18.55 -15.78 0.96
N TYR A 256 19.31 -14.95 0.27
CA TYR A 256 20.34 -15.37 -0.67
C TYR A 256 21.67 -14.71 -0.31
N ASP A 257 22.76 -15.35 -0.66
CA ASP A 257 24.07 -14.73 -0.69
C ASP A 257 24.08 -13.65 -1.78
N TYR A 258 24.38 -12.41 -1.44
CA TYR A 258 24.26 -11.29 -2.38
C TYR A 258 25.29 -11.33 -3.49
N LYS A 259 26.47 -11.91 -3.23
CA LYS A 259 27.57 -11.98 -4.20
C LYS A 259 27.33 -13.07 -5.24
N SER A 260 26.86 -14.24 -4.82
CA SER A 260 26.69 -15.41 -5.66
C SER A 260 25.27 -15.71 -6.10
N GLY A 261 24.27 -15.09 -5.46
CA GLY A 261 22.85 -15.41 -5.65
C GLY A 261 22.44 -16.76 -5.04
N THR A 262 23.31 -17.44 -4.31
CA THR A 262 23.02 -18.77 -3.74
C THR A 262 21.95 -18.69 -2.66
N PRO A 263 20.89 -19.52 -2.70
CA PRO A 263 19.90 -19.57 -1.63
C PRO A 263 20.54 -20.00 -0.30
N LEU A 264 20.31 -19.26 0.76
CA LEU A 264 20.81 -19.56 2.10
C LEU A 264 19.76 -20.24 2.97
N TRP A 265 18.63 -19.57 3.14
CA TRP A 265 17.50 -20.10 3.89
C TRP A 265 16.21 -19.39 3.50
N LYS A 266 15.09 -19.95 3.92
CA LYS A 266 13.78 -19.36 3.71
C LYS A 266 12.83 -19.70 4.85
N ALA A 267 11.95 -18.76 5.18
CA ALA A 267 10.74 -18.99 5.94
C ALA A 267 9.55 -18.86 4.98
N HIS A 268 8.77 -19.91 4.84
CA HIS A 268 7.74 -19.93 3.82
C HIS A 268 6.33 -19.97 4.39
N PHE A 269 5.42 -19.66 3.49
CA PHE A 269 4.00 -19.84 3.65
C PHE A 269 3.50 -20.85 2.62
N GLU A 270 3.73 -22.14 2.87
CA GLU A 270 3.26 -23.23 2.00
C GLU A 270 1.82 -23.67 2.28
N ALA A 271 1.14 -22.99 3.23
CA ALA A 271 -0.23 -23.32 3.55
C ALA A 271 -1.14 -23.10 2.32
N GLU A 272 -1.95 -24.12 2.00
CA GLU A 272 -2.99 -24.03 0.98
C GLU A 272 -4.13 -23.13 1.48
N PHE A 273 -3.97 -21.82 1.34
CA PHE A 273 -4.95 -20.83 1.79
C PHE A 273 -6.30 -20.96 1.09
N ASP A 274 -6.35 -21.61 -0.06
CA ASP A 274 -7.57 -21.91 -0.78
C ASP A 274 -8.62 -22.64 0.05
N ASN A 275 -8.17 -23.49 0.97
CA ASN A 275 -9.05 -24.21 1.88
C ASN A 275 -9.49 -23.40 3.11
N VAL A 276 -8.89 -22.23 3.34
CA VAL A 276 -9.17 -21.39 4.51
C VAL A 276 -10.54 -20.73 4.40
N VAL A 277 -10.92 -20.29 3.20
CA VAL A 277 -12.12 -19.48 2.96
C VAL A 277 -13.36 -20.29 2.55
N GLY A 278 -13.27 -21.59 2.42
CA GLY A 278 -14.41 -22.46 2.12
C GLY A 278 -15.05 -22.21 0.75
N ARG A 279 -16.38 -22.48 0.64
CA ARG A 279 -17.13 -22.30 -0.61
C ARG A 279 -17.40 -20.82 -0.90
N ILE A 280 -17.18 -20.41 -2.15
CA ILE A 280 -17.51 -19.08 -2.63
C ILE A 280 -19.02 -18.94 -2.74
N LYS A 281 -19.59 -17.90 -2.14
CA LYS A 281 -21.02 -17.59 -2.26
C LYS A 281 -21.32 -17.07 -3.69
N GLY A 282 -22.27 -17.68 -4.36
CA GLY A 282 -22.74 -17.25 -5.69
C GLY A 282 -22.67 -18.38 -6.72
N GLY A 283 -23.71 -18.55 -7.53
CA GLY A 283 -23.85 -19.66 -8.48
C GLY A 283 -22.77 -19.66 -9.56
N GLY A 284 -22.01 -20.73 -9.64
CA GLY A 284 -20.97 -20.98 -10.61
C GLY A 284 -19.81 -21.78 -10.00
N LYS A 285 -19.02 -22.42 -10.84
CA LYS A 285 -17.83 -23.15 -10.41
C LYS A 285 -16.69 -22.14 -10.29
N ALA A 286 -16.10 -22.00 -9.10
CA ALA A 286 -14.86 -21.23 -8.99
C ALA A 286 -13.75 -21.93 -9.76
N VAL A 287 -13.21 -21.24 -10.75
CA VAL A 287 -12.11 -21.76 -11.57
C VAL A 287 -10.80 -21.53 -10.84
N LYS A 288 -10.66 -20.39 -10.18
CA LYS A 288 -9.51 -20.04 -9.35
C LYS A 288 -9.84 -19.02 -8.28
N LYS A 289 -9.17 -19.10 -7.15
CA LYS A 289 -9.18 -18.09 -6.10
C LYS A 289 -7.77 -17.88 -5.54
N GLY A 290 -7.45 -16.63 -5.19
CA GLY A 290 -6.28 -16.25 -4.40
C GLY A 290 -6.74 -15.71 -3.05
N VAL A 291 -6.00 -16.02 -2.01
CA VAL A 291 -6.23 -15.51 -0.66
C VAL A 291 -4.99 -14.74 -0.22
N TYR A 292 -5.18 -13.52 0.22
CA TYR A 292 -4.10 -12.60 0.55
C TYR A 292 -4.22 -12.09 1.99
N GLY A 293 -3.12 -11.64 2.57
CA GLY A 293 -3.08 -11.15 3.95
C GLY A 293 -3.18 -12.25 4.99
N CYS A 294 -2.79 -13.46 4.65
CA CYS A 294 -2.87 -14.60 5.57
C CYS A 294 -1.73 -14.65 6.58
N VAL A 295 -0.61 -13.99 6.27
CA VAL A 295 0.59 -14.02 7.11
C VAL A 295 1.22 -12.63 7.16
N ALA A 296 1.67 -12.24 8.35
CA ALA A 296 2.31 -10.95 8.59
C ALA A 296 3.67 -10.85 7.92
N GLU A 297 4.06 -9.60 7.64
CA GLU A 297 5.40 -9.28 7.17
C GLU A 297 6.44 -9.56 8.27
N PRO A 298 7.67 -9.93 7.87
CA PRO A 298 8.78 -10.03 8.80
C PRO A 298 9.06 -8.72 9.52
N VAL A 299 9.44 -8.79 10.79
CA VAL A 299 9.82 -7.64 11.60
C VAL A 299 11.34 -7.60 11.76
N PHE A 300 11.98 -6.55 11.24
CA PHE A 300 13.41 -6.28 11.44
C PHE A 300 13.60 -5.46 12.74
N ASP A 301 14.56 -5.89 13.56
CA ASP A 301 14.88 -5.27 14.84
C ASP A 301 16.40 -5.32 15.07
N GLY A 302 17.10 -4.27 14.65
CA GLY A 302 18.56 -4.21 14.69
C GLY A 302 19.21 -5.38 13.95
N ASP A 303 19.98 -6.18 14.67
CA ASP A 303 20.68 -7.36 14.13
C ASP A 303 19.79 -8.59 13.97
N PHE A 304 18.51 -8.50 14.25
CA PHE A 304 17.59 -9.62 14.24
C PHE A 304 16.40 -9.43 13.31
N ILE A 305 15.83 -10.56 12.89
CA ILE A 305 14.59 -10.60 12.13
C ILE A 305 13.66 -11.66 12.69
N TYR A 306 12.39 -11.29 12.88
CA TYR A 306 11.34 -12.18 13.34
C TYR A 306 10.45 -12.53 12.14
N VAL A 307 10.23 -13.84 11.94
CA VAL A 307 9.55 -14.37 10.77
C VAL A 307 8.55 -15.44 11.18
N ILE A 308 7.36 -15.41 10.59
CA ILE A 308 6.42 -16.51 10.70
C ILE A 308 6.81 -17.57 9.66
N ASP A 309 7.05 -18.79 10.12
CA ASP A 309 7.30 -19.97 9.28
C ASP A 309 6.08 -20.88 9.36
N MET A 310 5.29 -20.93 8.29
CA MET A 310 4.02 -21.64 8.21
C MET A 310 4.10 -22.73 7.14
N LYS A 311 4.61 -23.89 7.49
CA LYS A 311 4.76 -25.03 6.58
C LYS A 311 3.44 -25.73 6.27
N SER A 312 2.53 -25.75 7.25
CA SER A 312 1.19 -26.33 7.11
C SER A 312 0.28 -25.73 8.20
N ARG A 313 -0.99 -26.11 8.22
CA ARG A 313 -1.92 -25.72 9.30
C ARG A 313 -1.53 -26.20 10.69
N SER A 314 -0.73 -27.26 10.76
CA SER A 314 -0.25 -27.88 11.99
C SER A 314 1.24 -27.68 12.24
N GLN A 315 1.90 -26.83 11.47
CA GLN A 315 3.33 -26.55 11.61
C GLN A 315 3.57 -25.07 11.38
N GLN A 316 3.26 -24.29 12.41
CA GLN A 316 3.35 -22.83 12.37
C GLN A 316 4.20 -22.38 13.56
N TYR A 317 5.24 -21.61 13.25
CA TYR A 317 6.23 -21.17 14.23
C TYR A 317 6.60 -19.72 14.01
N LEU A 318 6.87 -19.00 15.08
CA LEU A 318 7.63 -17.77 15.04
C LEU A 318 9.12 -18.11 15.17
N LYS A 319 9.95 -17.54 14.32
CA LYS A 319 11.40 -17.75 14.32
C LYS A 319 12.14 -16.44 14.38
N LYS A 320 13.25 -16.44 15.12
CA LYS A 320 14.21 -15.32 15.16
C LYS A 320 15.50 -15.74 14.48
N TYR A 321 15.96 -14.91 13.55
CA TYR A 321 17.26 -15.10 12.90
C TYR A 321 18.14 -13.89 13.16
N GLU A 322 19.43 -14.13 13.24
CA GLU A 322 20.45 -13.09 13.19
C GLU A 322 20.63 -12.64 11.73
N VAL A 323 20.48 -11.33 11.46
CA VAL A 323 20.50 -10.78 10.10
C VAL A 323 21.86 -11.01 9.44
N ASN A 324 22.96 -10.75 10.15
CA ASN A 324 24.30 -10.77 9.58
C ASN A 324 24.83 -12.19 9.28
N THR A 325 24.49 -13.17 10.10
CA THR A 325 24.95 -14.55 9.91
C THR A 325 23.92 -15.44 9.24
N GLY A 326 22.64 -15.08 9.31
CA GLY A 326 21.52 -15.94 8.92
C GLY A 326 21.26 -17.08 9.91
N LYS A 327 21.91 -17.04 11.07
CA LYS A 327 21.77 -18.09 12.09
C LYS A 327 20.39 -18.03 12.73
N LEU A 328 19.73 -19.18 12.83
CA LEU A 328 18.51 -19.33 13.61
C LEU A 328 18.88 -19.20 15.11
N VAL A 329 18.32 -18.19 15.78
CA VAL A 329 18.53 -17.94 17.21
C VAL A 329 17.61 -18.81 18.04
N TRP A 330 16.31 -18.79 17.73
CA TRP A 330 15.30 -19.63 18.37
C TRP A 330 14.08 -19.87 17.45
N THR A 331 13.33 -20.91 17.81
CA THR A 331 12.01 -21.23 17.25
C THR A 331 11.03 -21.26 18.41
N SER A 332 9.87 -20.61 18.28
CA SER A 332 8.80 -20.64 19.26
C SER A 332 8.22 -22.05 19.43
N PRO A 333 7.45 -22.31 20.48
CA PRO A 333 6.47 -23.40 20.48
C PRO A 333 5.55 -23.28 19.25
N GLU A 334 4.91 -24.37 18.86
CA GLU A 334 3.94 -24.40 17.79
C GLU A 334 2.77 -23.46 18.09
N ILE A 335 2.39 -22.63 17.11
CA ILE A 335 1.22 -21.76 17.18
C ILE A 335 0.01 -22.62 16.79
N SER A 336 -0.64 -23.21 17.79
CA SER A 336 -1.74 -24.14 17.56
C SER A 336 -3.00 -23.44 17.01
N ASP A 337 -3.80 -24.20 16.24
CA ASP A 337 -5.10 -23.84 15.73
C ASP A 337 -5.18 -22.59 14.82
N ALA A 338 -4.07 -21.95 14.52
CA ALA A 338 -4.05 -20.78 13.64
C ALA A 338 -4.30 -21.18 12.18
N LYS A 339 -5.23 -20.50 11.52
CA LYS A 339 -5.45 -20.64 10.07
C LYS A 339 -4.79 -19.53 9.29
N VAL A 340 -4.71 -18.35 9.89
CA VAL A 340 -4.05 -17.15 9.35
C VAL A 340 -3.40 -16.38 10.49
N LEU A 341 -2.26 -15.74 10.20
CA LEU A 341 -1.42 -15.00 11.14
C LEU A 341 -1.09 -13.61 10.56
N PRO A 342 -2.09 -12.72 10.39
CA PRO A 342 -1.97 -11.54 9.55
C PRO A 342 -1.24 -10.35 10.19
N GLY A 343 -0.96 -10.38 11.49
CA GLY A 343 -0.32 -9.28 12.23
C GLY A 343 0.85 -9.74 13.08
N LEU A 344 1.96 -9.01 13.04
CA LEU A 344 3.15 -9.21 13.86
C LEU A 344 3.69 -7.84 14.26
N VAL A 345 3.83 -7.60 15.57
CA VAL A 345 4.29 -6.33 16.13
C VAL A 345 5.36 -6.57 17.17
N LYS A 346 6.47 -5.85 17.10
CA LYS A 346 7.46 -5.83 18.18
C LYS A 346 7.12 -4.73 19.19
N MET A 347 7.10 -5.11 20.46
CA MET A 347 6.90 -4.21 21.59
C MET A 347 7.95 -4.50 22.65
N ASN A 348 8.92 -3.62 22.81
CA ASN A 348 10.02 -3.78 23.78
C ASN A 348 10.69 -5.17 23.71
N ASP A 349 10.49 -6.00 24.73
CA ASP A 349 11.03 -7.36 24.88
C ASP A 349 10.11 -8.47 24.35
N MET A 350 9.00 -8.08 23.69
CA MET A 350 7.99 -9.02 23.18
C MET A 350 7.78 -8.89 21.68
N ILE A 351 7.47 -10.02 21.06
CA ILE A 351 6.82 -10.09 19.75
C ILE A 351 5.37 -10.50 19.95
N VAL A 352 4.47 -9.67 19.48
CA VAL A 352 3.02 -9.88 19.57
C VAL A 352 2.48 -10.32 18.23
N LEU A 353 1.77 -11.43 18.22
CA LEU A 353 1.23 -12.10 17.05
C LEU A 353 -0.29 -12.05 17.05
N GLN A 354 -0.88 -11.59 15.95
CA GLN A 354 -2.31 -11.72 15.69
C GLN A 354 -2.63 -13.10 15.11
N VAL A 355 -3.54 -13.82 15.76
CA VAL A 355 -4.08 -15.07 15.28
C VAL A 355 -5.50 -14.86 14.77
N GLY A 356 -5.73 -15.23 13.51
CA GLY A 356 -7.01 -14.98 12.84
C GLY A 356 -7.23 -13.51 12.47
N GLY A 357 -8.24 -13.27 11.68
CA GLY A 357 -8.58 -11.91 11.22
C GLY A 357 -9.08 -11.87 9.79
N ALA A 358 -9.08 -10.67 9.22
CA ALA A 358 -9.54 -10.41 7.86
C ALA A 358 -8.50 -10.84 6.82
N VAL A 359 -8.95 -11.57 5.80
CA VAL A 359 -8.17 -11.91 4.60
C VAL A 359 -8.88 -11.42 3.36
N GLU A 360 -8.14 -11.03 2.32
CA GLU A 360 -8.70 -10.68 1.02
C GLU A 360 -8.83 -11.94 0.17
N VAL A 361 -10.01 -12.14 -0.40
CA VAL A 361 -10.30 -13.23 -1.34
C VAL A 361 -10.57 -12.65 -2.72
N GLN A 362 -9.80 -13.10 -3.71
CA GLN A 362 -10.06 -12.82 -5.13
C GLN A 362 -10.46 -14.12 -5.81
N ALA A 363 -11.64 -14.15 -6.43
CA ALA A 363 -12.18 -15.33 -7.06
C ALA A 363 -12.62 -15.06 -8.49
N VAL A 364 -12.36 -16.01 -9.37
CA VAL A 364 -12.92 -16.04 -10.72
C VAL A 364 -13.88 -17.20 -10.84
N THR A 365 -15.12 -16.88 -11.14
CA THR A 365 -16.17 -17.89 -11.38
C THR A 365 -16.58 -17.85 -12.84
N VAL A 366 -16.77 -19.04 -13.41
CA VAL A 366 -17.25 -19.20 -14.77
C VAL A 366 -18.60 -19.91 -14.73
N LYS A 367 -19.58 -19.35 -15.40
CA LYS A 367 -20.92 -19.93 -15.56
C LYS A 367 -21.25 -20.01 -17.05
N THR A 368 -21.53 -21.20 -17.54
CA THR A 368 -22.01 -21.41 -18.91
C THR A 368 -23.54 -21.53 -18.89
N ILE A 369 -24.22 -20.73 -19.70
CA ILE A 369 -25.67 -20.75 -19.87
C ILE A 369 -25.92 -20.85 -21.39
N GLY A 370 -26.35 -22.01 -21.86
CA GLY A 370 -26.43 -22.29 -23.30
C GLY A 370 -25.06 -22.15 -23.97
N ASN A 371 -24.97 -21.39 -25.06
CA ASN A 371 -23.73 -21.15 -25.78
C ASN A 371 -22.92 -19.95 -25.23
N SER A 372 -23.37 -19.33 -24.15
CA SER A 372 -22.71 -18.13 -23.58
C SER A 372 -21.95 -18.50 -22.31
N THR A 373 -20.70 -18.03 -22.21
CA THR A 373 -19.87 -18.18 -21.02
C THR A 373 -19.72 -16.83 -20.33
N ILE A 374 -20.17 -16.77 -19.07
CA ILE A 374 -20.07 -15.58 -18.22
C ILE A 374 -18.92 -15.80 -17.24
N THR A 375 -17.92 -14.94 -17.30
CA THR A 375 -16.81 -14.90 -16.35
C THR A 375 -17.06 -13.77 -15.34
N ARG A 376 -17.15 -14.11 -14.08
CA ARG A 376 -17.33 -13.15 -12.98
C ARG A 376 -16.08 -13.13 -12.12
N ARG A 377 -15.51 -11.94 -11.93
CA ARG A 377 -14.45 -11.67 -10.96
C ARG A 377 -15.07 -11.08 -9.70
N GLN A 378 -14.65 -11.58 -8.53
CA GLN A 378 -15.11 -11.12 -7.23
C GLN A 378 -13.91 -10.85 -6.34
N LYS A 379 -13.94 -9.72 -5.63
CA LYS A 379 -13.03 -9.37 -4.55
C LYS A 379 -13.88 -9.12 -3.30
N TYR A 380 -13.53 -9.76 -2.20
CA TYR A 380 -14.21 -9.53 -0.92
C TYR A 380 -13.27 -9.86 0.25
N TYR A 381 -13.61 -9.36 1.41
CA TYR A 381 -12.88 -9.67 2.65
C TYR A 381 -13.66 -10.71 3.46
N GLN A 382 -12.92 -11.62 4.08
CA GLN A 382 -13.47 -12.67 4.92
C GLN A 382 -12.69 -12.77 6.22
N ASN A 383 -13.41 -12.82 7.35
CA ASN A 383 -12.82 -13.10 8.64
C ASN A 383 -12.61 -14.60 8.82
N VAL A 384 -11.40 -14.98 9.24
CA VAL A 384 -10.96 -16.36 9.46
C VAL A 384 -10.53 -16.51 10.91
N GLY A 385 -11.28 -17.29 11.68
CA GLY A 385 -10.97 -17.60 13.10
C GLY A 385 -10.13 -18.87 13.27
N PRO A 386 -9.71 -19.16 14.52
CA PRO A 386 -10.01 -18.42 15.75
C PRO A 386 -9.34 -17.05 15.83
N TYR A 387 -9.83 -16.18 16.73
CA TYR A 387 -9.32 -14.83 16.89
C TYR A 387 -8.73 -14.65 18.29
N ASN A 388 -7.42 -14.48 18.38
CA ASN A 388 -6.71 -14.18 19.62
C ASN A 388 -5.40 -13.46 19.32
N VAL A 389 -4.74 -13.01 20.36
CA VAL A 389 -3.40 -12.41 20.30
C VAL A 389 -2.48 -13.20 21.22
N GLN A 390 -1.26 -13.45 20.78
CA GLN A 390 -0.25 -14.18 21.52
C GLN A 390 1.02 -13.36 21.61
N ALA A 391 1.71 -13.39 22.73
CA ALA A 391 2.98 -12.72 22.91
C ALA A 391 4.10 -13.73 23.23
N PHE A 392 5.25 -13.47 22.63
CA PHE A 392 6.45 -14.28 22.76
C PHE A 392 7.62 -13.41 23.20
N ASN A 393 8.43 -13.93 24.12
CA ASN A 393 9.62 -13.22 24.55
C ASN A 393 10.68 -13.17 23.44
N THR A 394 11.25 -11.99 23.20
CA THR A 394 12.26 -11.80 22.14
C THR A 394 13.60 -12.48 22.42
N SER A 395 13.91 -12.81 23.68
CA SER A 395 15.17 -13.43 24.05
C SER A 395 15.22 -14.94 23.76
N ASP A 396 14.14 -15.68 24.06
CA ASP A 396 14.10 -17.13 23.98
C ASP A 396 12.93 -17.73 23.18
N GLY A 397 12.02 -16.89 22.69
CA GLY A 397 10.89 -17.31 21.86
C GLY A 397 9.78 -18.04 22.62
N LYS A 398 9.83 -18.09 23.96
CA LYS A 398 8.75 -18.69 24.74
C LYS A 398 7.50 -17.83 24.70
N GLN A 399 6.34 -18.49 24.61
CA GLN A 399 5.05 -17.83 24.76
C GLN A 399 4.90 -17.34 26.20
N VAL A 400 4.63 -16.05 26.37
CA VAL A 400 4.44 -15.41 27.66
C VAL A 400 2.97 -15.41 28.05
N TRP A 401 2.11 -15.00 27.12
CA TRP A 401 0.67 -15.00 27.32
C TRP A 401 -0.10 -15.19 26.01
N GLN A 402 -1.37 -15.51 26.14
CA GLN A 402 -2.36 -15.54 25.08
C GLN A 402 -3.63 -14.88 25.61
N SER A 403 -4.22 -13.98 24.81
CA SER A 403 -5.48 -13.35 25.16
C SER A 403 -6.64 -14.35 25.14
N GLU A 404 -7.74 -13.99 25.77
CA GLU A 404 -9.02 -14.65 25.51
C GLU A 404 -9.41 -14.54 24.02
N LYS A 405 -10.31 -15.42 23.58
CA LYS A 405 -10.76 -15.42 22.19
C LYS A 405 -11.71 -14.24 21.93
N PHE A 406 -11.38 -13.43 20.94
CA PHE A 406 -12.29 -12.39 20.47
C PHE A 406 -13.50 -12.99 19.77
N LYS A 407 -14.68 -12.38 19.98
CA LYS A 407 -15.94 -12.85 19.39
C LYS A 407 -16.07 -12.55 17.90
N LYS A 408 -15.35 -11.53 17.42
CA LYS A 408 -15.37 -11.06 16.03
C LYS A 408 -13.97 -11.06 15.43
N GLY A 409 -13.90 -10.97 14.11
CA GLY A 409 -12.63 -10.92 13.41
C GLY A 409 -11.78 -9.72 13.83
N ILE A 410 -10.51 -9.96 14.08
CA ILE A 410 -9.52 -8.91 14.32
C ILE A 410 -9.20 -8.27 12.98
N THR A 411 -9.34 -6.96 12.88
CA THR A 411 -8.94 -6.20 11.68
C THR A 411 -7.44 -6.00 11.65
N ASN A 412 -6.87 -5.52 12.73
CA ASN A 412 -5.42 -5.39 12.93
C ASN A 412 -5.07 -5.12 14.40
N ILE A 413 -3.78 -5.20 14.68
CA ILE A 413 -3.18 -4.85 15.96
C ILE A 413 -2.06 -3.83 15.75
N PHE A 414 -1.80 -3.00 16.75
CA PHE A 414 -0.57 -2.21 16.81
C PHE A 414 -0.16 -1.93 18.25
N GLY A 415 1.14 -1.66 18.44
CA GLY A 415 1.71 -1.33 19.74
C GLY A 415 2.05 0.15 19.85
N SER A 416 1.78 0.74 21.02
CA SER A 416 2.20 2.09 21.39
C SER A 416 2.56 2.11 22.87
N ASP A 417 3.82 2.33 23.19
CA ASP A 417 4.36 2.23 24.55
C ASP A 417 3.95 0.90 25.23
N ASP A 418 3.27 0.95 26.38
CA ASP A 418 2.77 -0.22 27.11
C ASP A 418 1.35 -0.66 26.68
N ASN A 419 0.85 -0.14 25.55
CA ASN A 419 -0.50 -0.40 25.08
C ASN A 419 -0.49 -1.22 23.80
N LEU A 420 -1.15 -2.37 23.83
CA LEU A 420 -1.45 -3.15 22.65
C LEU A 420 -2.90 -2.90 22.24
N VAL A 421 -3.08 -2.20 21.16
CA VAL A 421 -4.40 -1.85 20.64
C VAL A 421 -4.85 -2.91 19.65
N VAL A 422 -6.07 -3.43 19.84
CA VAL A 422 -6.69 -4.44 18.98
C VAL A 422 -8.05 -3.94 18.52
N CYS A 423 -8.28 -3.93 17.21
CA CYS A 423 -9.60 -3.69 16.65
C CYS A 423 -10.23 -5.01 16.23
N SER A 424 -11.39 -5.32 16.82
CA SER A 424 -12.12 -6.55 16.54
C SER A 424 -13.61 -6.28 16.39
N GLY A 425 -14.14 -6.51 15.19
CA GLY A 425 -15.53 -6.24 14.87
C GLY A 425 -15.88 -4.76 15.00
N LYS A 426 -16.66 -4.40 16.02
CA LYS A 426 -17.06 -3.02 16.35
C LYS A 426 -16.53 -2.57 17.71
N GLU A 427 -15.43 -3.15 18.14
CA GLU A 427 -14.86 -2.90 19.45
C GLU A 427 -13.38 -2.59 19.33
N LEU A 428 -12.92 -1.62 20.11
CA LEU A 428 -11.54 -1.27 20.31
C LEU A 428 -11.12 -1.79 21.68
N TYR A 429 -10.11 -2.64 21.70
CA TYR A 429 -9.51 -3.18 22.92
C TYR A 429 -8.14 -2.57 23.14
N ASN A 430 -7.81 -2.33 24.38
CA ASN A 430 -6.44 -2.07 24.81
C ASN A 430 -6.00 -3.15 25.78
N LEU A 431 -4.94 -3.85 25.44
CA LEU A 431 -4.32 -4.87 26.29
C LEU A 431 -2.99 -4.36 26.81
N ASP A 432 -2.67 -4.77 28.03
CA ASP A 432 -1.31 -4.63 28.54
C ASP A 432 -0.38 -5.59 27.79
N TYR A 433 0.66 -5.07 27.15
CA TYR A 433 1.50 -5.90 26.28
C TYR A 433 2.31 -6.96 27.03
N LYS A 434 2.59 -6.75 28.35
CA LYS A 434 3.37 -7.69 29.16
C LYS A 434 2.54 -8.88 29.63
N THR A 435 1.26 -8.65 29.91
CA THR A 435 0.40 -9.64 30.58
C THR A 435 -0.75 -10.12 29.70
N GLY A 436 -1.09 -9.40 28.63
CA GLY A 436 -2.28 -9.63 27.81
C GLY A 436 -3.59 -9.26 28.50
N ALA A 437 -3.53 -8.67 29.70
CA ALA A 437 -4.70 -8.25 30.44
C ALA A 437 -5.40 -7.08 29.73
N GLU A 438 -6.73 -7.14 29.65
CA GLU A 438 -7.55 -6.07 29.10
C GLU A 438 -7.51 -4.87 30.04
N LYS A 439 -7.09 -3.71 29.53
CA LYS A 439 -7.16 -2.42 30.22
C LYS A 439 -8.52 -1.77 30.06
N TYR A 440 -9.06 -1.82 28.84
CA TYR A 440 -10.43 -1.36 28.53
C TYR A 440 -10.91 -1.97 27.21
N THR A 441 -12.23 -1.94 27.05
CA THR A 441 -12.91 -2.18 25.76
C THR A 441 -13.91 -1.05 25.48
N VAL A 442 -13.89 -0.52 24.26
CA VAL A 442 -14.78 0.54 23.81
C VAL A 442 -15.58 0.08 22.59
N ALA A 443 -16.91 0.25 22.68
CA ALA A 443 -17.79 0.00 21.54
C ALA A 443 -17.67 1.14 20.52
N LEU A 444 -17.46 0.80 19.25
CA LEU A 444 -17.35 1.74 18.14
C LEU A 444 -18.67 1.93 17.38
N GLY A 445 -19.74 1.28 17.84
CA GLY A 445 -20.99 1.14 17.08
C GLY A 445 -21.96 2.29 17.13
N ASP A 446 -21.78 3.23 18.08
CA ASP A 446 -22.80 4.25 18.39
C ASP A 446 -22.81 5.45 17.43
N ASP A 447 -21.78 5.61 16.61
CA ASP A 447 -21.59 6.76 15.71
C ASP A 447 -21.78 6.42 14.22
N ASP A 448 -22.61 5.45 13.87
CA ASP A 448 -22.78 4.93 12.50
C ASP A 448 -21.48 4.34 11.89
N ILE A 449 -20.43 4.17 12.67
CA ILE A 449 -19.24 3.42 12.29
C ILE A 449 -19.59 1.94 12.41
N LYS A 450 -20.05 1.36 11.31
CA LYS A 450 -20.57 -0.01 11.32
C LYS A 450 -19.50 -1.08 11.39
N LEU A 451 -18.32 -0.78 10.90
CA LEU A 451 -17.18 -1.69 10.86
C LEU A 451 -15.89 -0.88 10.98
N ALA A 452 -15.08 -1.17 11.97
CA ALA A 452 -13.74 -0.63 11.99
C ALA A 452 -12.89 -1.47 11.02
N GLU A 453 -12.60 -0.92 9.85
CA GLU A 453 -11.78 -1.60 8.85
C GLU A 453 -10.28 -1.42 9.11
N LYS A 454 -9.90 -0.29 9.73
CA LYS A 454 -8.47 0.07 9.90
C LYS A 454 -8.27 0.77 11.23
N ILE A 455 -7.21 0.39 11.92
CA ILE A 455 -6.63 1.18 13.01
C ILE A 455 -5.39 1.85 12.45
N ILE A 456 -5.35 3.17 12.53
CA ILE A 456 -4.19 3.95 12.14
C ILE A 456 -3.65 4.58 13.41
N SER A 457 -2.43 4.20 13.79
CA SER A 457 -1.73 4.85 14.88
C SER A 457 -1.50 6.32 14.54
N SER A 458 -1.68 7.19 15.50
CA SER A 458 -1.33 8.60 15.36
C SER A 458 0.15 8.83 15.00
N SER A 459 1.02 7.88 15.29
CA SER A 459 2.43 7.88 14.89
C SER A 459 2.69 7.44 13.44
N VAL A 460 1.70 6.91 12.74
CA VAL A 460 1.81 6.47 11.32
C VAL A 460 1.47 7.59 10.35
N VAL A 461 0.72 8.59 10.81
CA VAL A 461 0.45 9.81 10.07
C VAL A 461 1.45 10.85 10.54
N GLU A 462 2.50 11.08 9.80
CA GLU A 462 3.68 11.91 10.04
C GLU A 462 3.87 12.51 11.46
N SER A 463 5.06 12.31 11.99
CA SER A 463 5.46 12.40 13.39
C SER A 463 5.14 13.71 14.11
N ASP A 464 4.97 14.82 13.42
CA ASP A 464 4.78 16.14 14.04
C ASP A 464 3.33 16.66 14.00
N ALA A 465 2.46 16.01 13.24
CA ALA A 465 1.12 16.51 12.96
C ALA A 465 0.01 15.86 13.81
N VAL A 466 0.32 14.76 14.52
CA VAL A 466 -0.70 13.98 15.24
C VAL A 466 -0.39 13.91 16.73
N ASN A 467 -1.39 14.17 17.57
CA ASN A 467 -1.26 14.04 19.01
C ASN A 467 -0.87 12.61 19.38
N LYS A 468 0.36 12.42 19.87
CA LYS A 468 0.84 11.14 20.39
C LYS A 468 -0.15 10.60 21.44
N GLY A 469 -0.37 9.29 21.42
CA GLY A 469 -1.27 8.65 22.38
C GLY A 469 -2.74 8.57 21.92
N ASN A 470 -3.05 8.92 20.66
CA ASN A 470 -4.37 8.76 20.09
C ASN A 470 -4.38 7.69 18.97
N VAL A 471 -5.54 7.10 18.76
CA VAL A 471 -5.81 6.16 17.66
C VAL A 471 -6.95 6.64 16.81
N ILE A 472 -6.76 6.57 15.48
CA ILE A 472 -7.80 6.90 14.51
C ILE A 472 -8.36 5.59 13.95
N ILE A 473 -9.66 5.49 13.99
CA ILE A 473 -10.41 4.34 13.50
C ILE A 473 -11.20 4.74 12.28
N ILE A 474 -10.90 4.10 11.16
CA ILE A 474 -11.58 4.32 9.89
C ILE A 474 -12.54 3.16 9.65
N GLY A 475 -13.82 3.45 9.54
CA GLY A 475 -14.89 2.50 9.26
C GLY A 475 -15.61 2.81 7.95
N GLU A 476 -16.55 1.95 7.58
CA GLU A 476 -17.37 2.10 6.35
C GLU A 476 -18.17 3.41 6.30
N ARG A 477 -18.56 3.94 7.47
CA ARG A 477 -19.49 5.07 7.54
C ARG A 477 -18.99 6.22 8.40
N GLY A 478 -17.71 6.26 8.65
CA GLY A 478 -17.15 7.33 9.44
C GLY A 478 -15.76 7.06 9.96
N VAL A 479 -15.25 8.04 10.63
CA VAL A 479 -13.94 8.05 11.26
C VAL A 479 -14.07 8.57 12.69
N SER A 480 -13.35 7.98 13.61
CA SER A 480 -13.29 8.45 15.00
C SER A 480 -11.86 8.43 15.53
N CYS A 481 -11.61 9.28 16.51
CA CYS A 481 -10.36 9.34 17.23
C CYS A 481 -10.60 9.01 18.70
N HIS A 482 -9.75 8.15 19.25
CA HIS A 482 -9.82 7.72 20.63
C HIS A 482 -8.46 7.88 21.31
N SER A 483 -8.46 8.19 22.60
CA SER A 483 -7.26 8.10 23.42
C SER A 483 -6.83 6.64 23.57
N ILE A 484 -5.58 6.35 23.27
CA ILE A 484 -5.02 4.98 23.44
C ILE A 484 -5.03 4.57 24.92
N THR A 485 -4.73 5.50 25.82
CA THR A 485 -4.60 5.21 27.25
C THR A 485 -5.95 4.94 27.92
N THR A 486 -6.99 5.70 27.57
CA THR A 486 -8.28 5.65 28.27
C THR A 486 -9.42 5.05 27.46
N GLY A 487 -9.25 4.91 26.16
CA GLY A 487 -10.32 4.54 25.22
C GLY A 487 -11.34 5.65 24.97
N ALA A 488 -11.20 6.80 25.64
CA ALA A 488 -12.15 7.91 25.51
C ALA A 488 -12.20 8.41 24.06
N LYS A 489 -13.43 8.52 23.52
CA LYS A 489 -13.65 9.11 22.22
C LYS A 489 -13.41 10.62 22.28
N LEU A 490 -12.48 11.10 21.47
CA LEU A 490 -12.13 12.50 21.38
C LEU A 490 -13.02 13.24 20.39
N TRP A 491 -13.23 12.63 19.22
CA TRP A 491 -14.15 13.12 18.20
C TRP A 491 -14.60 11.98 17.26
N SER A 492 -15.66 12.22 16.51
CA SER A 492 -16.10 11.34 15.43
C SER A 492 -16.75 12.14 14.31
N GLN A 493 -16.63 11.65 13.08
CA GLN A 493 -17.28 12.17 11.88
C GLN A 493 -18.05 11.08 11.17
N LYS A 494 -19.33 11.36 10.89
CA LYS A 494 -20.17 10.47 10.07
C LYS A 494 -19.91 10.75 8.60
N ILE A 495 -19.61 9.71 7.86
CA ILE A 495 -19.43 9.78 6.41
C ILE A 495 -20.35 8.73 5.81
N LYS A 496 -21.28 9.18 4.99
CA LYS A 496 -22.24 8.30 4.36
C LYS A 496 -21.91 8.13 2.88
N ASP A 497 -21.94 6.88 2.42
CA ASP A 497 -21.79 6.51 1.00
C ASP A 497 -20.51 7.08 0.36
N ALA A 498 -19.36 6.97 1.06
CA ALA A 498 -18.06 7.40 0.59
C ALA A 498 -16.98 6.35 0.89
N ASP A 499 -16.09 6.17 -0.06
CA ASP A 499 -14.92 5.31 0.05
C ASP A 499 -13.72 6.09 0.60
N PHE A 500 -12.91 5.42 1.41
CA PHE A 500 -11.69 5.98 1.95
C PHE A 500 -10.57 5.93 0.92
N ASN A 501 -10.03 7.10 0.54
CA ASN A 501 -8.97 7.24 -0.46
C ASN A 501 -7.56 7.21 0.13
N GLY A 502 -7.38 7.67 1.35
CA GLY A 502 -6.06 7.71 2.00
C GLY A 502 -5.93 8.81 3.03
N ILE A 503 -4.74 8.88 3.62
CA ILE A 503 -4.32 9.98 4.49
C ILE A 503 -3.08 10.61 3.88
N TYR A 504 -3.13 11.94 3.70
CA TYR A 504 -2.05 12.77 3.22
C TYR A 504 -1.76 13.82 4.29
N GLY A 505 -0.51 13.87 4.76
CA GLY A 505 -0.19 14.61 5.97
C GLY A 505 -1.13 14.25 7.12
N LYS A 506 -1.90 15.21 7.60
CA LYS A 506 -2.90 15.04 8.68
C LYS A 506 -4.36 14.96 8.21
N ILE A 507 -4.60 14.87 6.91
CA ILE A 507 -5.93 14.89 6.32
C ILE A 507 -6.32 13.51 5.79
N ALA A 508 -7.44 12.97 6.27
CA ALA A 508 -8.08 11.78 5.72
C ALA A 508 -9.08 12.17 4.64
N PHE A 509 -8.95 11.59 3.45
CA PHE A 509 -9.83 11.86 2.31
C PHE A 509 -10.80 10.73 2.06
N TYR A 510 -12.03 11.10 1.76
CA TYR A 510 -13.12 10.22 1.36
C TYR A 510 -13.75 10.74 0.08
N GLU A 511 -14.11 9.84 -0.82
CA GLU A 511 -14.77 10.17 -2.07
C GLU A 511 -16.11 9.44 -2.17
N LYS A 512 -17.18 10.17 -2.51
CA LYS A 512 -18.50 9.61 -2.73
C LYS A 512 -18.68 9.13 -4.17
N GLU A 513 -19.63 8.23 -4.37
CA GLU A 513 -19.97 7.70 -5.70
C GLU A 513 -20.37 8.79 -6.71
N ASN A 514 -20.89 9.91 -6.24
CA ASN A 514 -21.23 11.08 -7.08
C ASN A 514 -20.03 11.98 -7.42
N GLY A 515 -18.86 11.72 -6.84
CA GLY A 515 -17.62 12.47 -7.05
C GLY A 515 -17.27 13.46 -5.91
N ASP A 516 -18.20 13.74 -4.98
CA ASP A 516 -17.91 14.66 -3.87
C ASP A 516 -16.75 14.14 -3.03
N VAL A 517 -15.91 15.07 -2.57
CA VAL A 517 -14.76 14.78 -1.69
C VAL A 517 -14.99 15.36 -0.31
N ILE A 518 -14.69 14.56 0.70
CA ILE A 518 -14.68 14.98 2.11
C ILE A 518 -13.25 14.85 2.62
N ALA A 519 -12.74 15.91 3.24
CA ALA A 519 -11.45 15.96 3.91
C ALA A 519 -11.64 16.14 5.41
N ILE A 520 -10.95 15.36 6.22
CA ILE A 520 -11.06 15.39 7.68
C ILE A 520 -9.67 15.55 8.28
N ASP A 521 -9.47 16.60 9.04
CA ASP A 521 -8.28 16.74 9.88
C ASP A 521 -8.31 15.70 10.99
N VAL A 522 -7.36 14.77 10.97
CA VAL A 522 -7.34 13.62 11.88
C VAL A 522 -7.03 13.99 13.33
N ASN A 523 -6.49 15.18 13.59
CA ASN A 523 -6.24 15.66 14.95
C ASN A 523 -7.47 16.27 15.59
N SER A 524 -8.21 17.08 14.82
CA SER A 524 -9.35 17.84 15.34
C SER A 524 -10.71 17.24 15.01
N GLY A 525 -10.77 16.35 14.01
CA GLY A 525 -12.03 15.85 13.47
C GLY A 525 -12.80 16.88 12.63
N LYS A 526 -12.24 18.07 12.40
CA LYS A 526 -12.87 19.08 11.55
C LYS A 526 -12.95 18.58 10.12
N ALA A 527 -14.13 18.67 9.53
CA ALA A 527 -14.39 18.20 8.17
C ALA A 527 -14.68 19.36 7.22
N THR A 528 -14.16 19.25 6.01
CA THR A 528 -14.51 20.10 4.86
C THR A 528 -14.99 19.24 3.70
N PHE A 529 -15.71 19.82 2.76
CA PHE A 529 -16.21 19.10 1.60
C PHE A 529 -16.06 19.91 0.31
N CYS A 530 -16.02 19.20 -0.80
CA CYS A 530 -16.06 19.78 -2.14
C CYS A 530 -17.12 19.01 -2.93
N ASP A 531 -18.09 19.75 -3.49
CA ASP A 531 -19.01 19.20 -4.46
C ASP A 531 -18.29 19.03 -5.80
N ALA A 532 -18.22 17.82 -6.30
CA ALA A 532 -17.57 17.50 -7.56
C ALA A 532 -18.46 16.59 -8.40
N ARG A 533 -18.17 16.50 -9.68
CA ARG A 533 -18.91 15.62 -10.59
C ARG A 533 -18.34 14.21 -10.53
N LYS A 534 -19.17 13.23 -10.79
CA LYS A 534 -18.80 11.81 -10.79
C LYS A 534 -17.59 11.48 -11.69
N ASP A 535 -17.37 12.22 -12.76
CA ASP A 535 -16.29 12.05 -13.73
C ASP A 535 -15.08 12.95 -13.49
N SER A 536 -15.07 13.71 -12.39
CA SER A 536 -13.93 14.51 -11.98
C SER A 536 -12.75 13.63 -11.57
N LYS A 537 -11.54 14.18 -11.71
CA LYS A 537 -10.31 13.58 -11.19
C LYS A 537 -9.81 14.44 -10.05
N THR A 538 -9.22 13.81 -9.06
CA THR A 538 -8.75 14.47 -7.84
C THR A 538 -7.29 14.10 -7.58
N GLU A 539 -6.50 15.11 -7.26
CA GLU A 539 -5.13 14.96 -6.79
C GLU A 539 -4.98 15.64 -5.43
N TYR A 540 -4.10 15.11 -4.60
CA TYR A 540 -3.91 15.59 -3.23
C TYR A 540 -2.47 16.02 -3.03
N SER A 541 -2.25 17.19 -2.39
CA SER A 541 -0.91 17.57 -1.98
C SER A 541 -0.37 16.57 -0.93
N GLU A 542 0.92 16.32 -0.92
CA GLU A 542 1.57 15.38 0.00
C GLU A 542 1.28 15.69 1.48
N ASP A 543 1.19 16.98 1.81
CA ASP A 543 0.84 17.48 3.16
C ASP A 543 -0.68 17.46 3.46
N GLY A 544 -1.50 17.11 2.47
CA GLY A 544 -2.96 17.07 2.56
C GLY A 544 -3.64 18.45 2.64
N ASN A 545 -2.90 19.55 2.59
CA ASN A 545 -3.47 20.89 2.76
C ASN A 545 -4.30 21.37 1.58
N TYR A 546 -4.11 20.75 0.41
CA TYR A 546 -4.79 21.11 -0.83
C TYR A 546 -5.34 19.91 -1.57
N LEU A 547 -6.54 20.11 -2.15
CA LEU A 547 -7.17 19.27 -3.14
C LEU A 547 -7.09 19.97 -4.50
N TYR A 548 -6.67 19.26 -5.53
CA TYR A 548 -6.72 19.73 -6.91
C TYR A 548 -7.83 18.96 -7.64
N LEU A 549 -8.82 19.70 -8.10
CA LEU A 549 -9.99 19.17 -8.79
C LEU A 549 -9.90 19.45 -10.29
N PHE A 550 -9.88 18.37 -11.07
CA PHE A 550 -9.93 18.43 -12.54
C PHE A 550 -11.34 18.07 -12.99
N GLU A 551 -12.07 19.05 -13.46
CA GLU A 551 -13.47 18.91 -13.86
C GLU A 551 -13.68 19.41 -15.28
N LYS A 552 -13.94 18.50 -16.24
CA LYS A 552 -13.96 18.80 -17.69
C LYS A 552 -12.66 19.50 -18.10
N LYS A 553 -12.75 20.79 -18.44
CA LYS A 553 -11.61 21.64 -18.86
C LYS A 553 -11.09 22.55 -17.75
N ASN A 554 -11.67 22.49 -16.57
CA ASN A 554 -11.27 23.34 -15.45
C ASN A 554 -10.35 22.58 -14.49
N VAL A 555 -9.40 23.30 -13.94
CA VAL A 555 -8.58 22.85 -12.83
C VAL A 555 -8.71 23.85 -11.70
N SER A 556 -9.05 23.39 -10.52
CA SER A 556 -9.19 24.21 -9.32
C SER A 556 -8.29 23.70 -8.20
N LYS A 557 -7.72 24.61 -7.44
CA LYS A 557 -7.05 24.33 -6.16
C LYS A 557 -7.96 24.72 -5.01
N LEU A 558 -8.23 23.79 -4.14
CA LEU A 558 -9.09 23.95 -2.99
C LEU A 558 -8.29 23.75 -1.70
N LYS A 559 -8.61 24.51 -0.67
CA LYS A 559 -7.99 24.36 0.65
C LYS A 559 -8.79 23.38 1.50
N THR A 560 -8.13 22.38 2.11
CA THR A 560 -8.78 21.25 2.80
C THR A 560 -9.06 21.53 4.30
N ASN A 561 -8.51 22.58 4.88
CA ASN A 561 -8.63 22.91 6.31
C ASN A 561 -8.69 24.41 6.58
#